data_5e5b5988f4d481befe90b71eec99d02d
#
_entry.id   5e5b5988f4d481befe90b71eec99d02d
#
_cell.length_a   1.000
_cell.length_b   1.000
_cell.length_c   1.000
_cell.angle_alpha   90.00
_cell.angle_beta   90.00
_cell.angle_gamma   90.00
#
_symmetry.space_group_name_H-M   'P 1'
#
loop_
_entity.id
_entity.type
_entity.pdbx_description
1 polymer ?
#
loop_
_entity_poly.entity_id
_entity_poly.type
_entity_poly.pdbx_seq_one_letter_code
_entity_poly.pdbx_strand_id
1 'polypeptide(L)'
;MSDRAALIAHLLEHSIRTGDFTLKSGRKSTWFCDAKQTACRAEGILLVADAALAEIDALDAAAEGAGPITAIGGLTAGADPVAFGIAAVAATRGRHLRSFSIRKESKDHGVQGRLAGALLPGDRVVITEDTVTRGTSPLEAAAAVRALGAEPVAVLPIVDRGGTCGPAAAEMGIAFRPLVTALDLGFPYEGP
;
A
#
# COMPACT_ATOMS: atom_id res chain seq x y z
N MET A 1 -12.92 16.44 1.99
CA MET A 1 -12.99 15.18 2.78
C MET A 1 -12.81 14.05 1.78
N SER A 2 -11.84 13.16 1.99
CA SER A 2 -11.73 11.96 1.14
C SER A 2 -13.03 11.18 1.29
N ASP A 3 -13.65 10.82 0.18
CA ASP A 3 -14.92 10.07 0.24
C ASP A 3 -14.61 8.59 0.49
N ARG A 4 -14.20 8.28 1.74
CA ARG A 4 -13.92 6.92 2.20
C ARG A 4 -15.12 5.99 2.00
N ALA A 5 -16.33 6.53 2.09
CA ALA A 5 -17.54 5.76 1.85
C ALA A 5 -17.65 5.33 0.37
N ALA A 6 -17.28 6.22 -0.57
CA ALA A 6 -17.24 5.87 -1.99
C ALA A 6 -16.17 4.80 -2.28
N LEU A 7 -14.99 4.88 -1.65
CA LEU A 7 -13.96 3.85 -1.77
C LEU A 7 -14.46 2.49 -1.25
N ILE A 8 -15.11 2.47 -0.08
CA ILE A 8 -15.70 1.24 0.48
C ILE A 8 -16.75 0.65 -0.49
N ALA A 9 -17.67 1.49 -1.00
CA ALA A 9 -18.70 1.04 -1.94
C ALA A 9 -18.08 0.45 -3.22
N HIS A 10 -17.07 1.13 -3.78
CA HIS A 10 -16.36 0.66 -4.97
C HIS A 10 -15.61 -0.67 -4.73
N LEU A 11 -14.98 -0.84 -3.56
CA LEU A 11 -14.34 -2.10 -3.18
C LEU A 11 -15.34 -3.23 -3.05
N LEU A 12 -16.49 -2.99 -2.40
CA LEU A 12 -17.55 -3.99 -2.25
C LEU A 12 -18.11 -4.44 -3.60
N GLU A 13 -18.30 -3.52 -4.55
CA GLU A 13 -18.83 -3.82 -5.88
C GLU A 13 -17.85 -4.58 -6.77
N HIS A 14 -16.58 -4.16 -6.77
CA HIS A 14 -15.62 -4.64 -7.78
C HIS A 14 -14.55 -5.59 -7.26
N SER A 15 -14.17 -5.49 -5.97
CA SER A 15 -13.02 -6.19 -5.41
C SER A 15 -13.38 -7.32 -4.46
N ILE A 16 -14.58 -7.32 -3.90
CA ILE A 16 -15.01 -8.32 -2.93
C ILE A 16 -15.86 -9.41 -3.61
N ARG A 17 -15.58 -10.64 -3.24
CA ARG A 17 -16.39 -11.83 -3.62
C ARG A 17 -16.68 -12.64 -2.37
N THR A 18 -17.92 -13.06 -2.22
CA THR A 18 -18.37 -13.98 -1.14
C THR A 18 -18.53 -15.40 -1.70
N GLY A 19 -18.22 -16.38 -0.89
CA GLY A 19 -18.29 -17.80 -1.27
C GLY A 19 -17.27 -18.62 -0.50
N ASP A 20 -17.12 -19.88 -0.85
CA ASP A 20 -16.16 -20.80 -0.23
C ASP A 20 -14.83 -20.72 -0.97
N PHE A 21 -13.84 -20.11 -0.34
CA PHE A 21 -12.48 -19.99 -0.89
C PHE A 21 -11.49 -20.83 -0.09
N THR A 22 -10.48 -21.34 -0.77
CA THR A 22 -9.29 -21.91 -0.12
C THR A 22 -8.12 -20.97 -0.40
N LEU A 23 -7.58 -20.35 0.65
CA LEU A 23 -6.46 -19.43 0.56
C LEU A 23 -5.15 -20.18 0.26
N LYS A 24 -4.10 -19.44 -0.14
CA LYS A 24 -2.75 -20.03 -0.37
C LYS A 24 -2.18 -20.74 0.87
N SER A 25 -2.61 -20.36 2.06
CA SER A 25 -2.27 -21.00 3.32
C SER A 25 -3.00 -22.32 3.57
N GLY A 26 -3.93 -22.73 2.70
CA GLY A 26 -4.83 -23.87 2.88
C GLY A 26 -6.07 -23.59 3.75
N ARG A 27 -6.15 -22.40 4.37
CA ARG A 27 -7.31 -22.00 5.20
C ARG A 27 -8.56 -21.75 4.34
N LYS A 28 -9.71 -22.08 4.91
CA LYS A 28 -11.02 -21.72 4.33
C LYS A 28 -11.35 -20.27 4.66
N SER A 29 -11.97 -19.59 3.70
CA SER A 29 -12.49 -18.23 3.84
C SER A 29 -13.85 -18.14 3.18
N THR A 30 -14.74 -17.33 3.76
CA THR A 30 -16.07 -17.05 3.20
C THR A 30 -16.07 -15.83 2.28
N TRP A 31 -14.93 -15.16 2.14
CA TRP A 31 -14.78 -14.00 1.26
C TRP A 31 -13.35 -13.88 0.70
N PHE A 32 -13.24 -13.20 -0.41
CA PHE A 32 -11.97 -12.93 -1.10
C PHE A 32 -11.93 -11.47 -1.52
N CYS A 33 -10.75 -10.84 -1.40
CA CYS A 33 -10.50 -9.48 -1.86
C CYS A 33 -9.42 -9.48 -2.94
N ASP A 34 -9.76 -8.95 -4.11
CA ASP A 34 -8.82 -8.58 -5.17
C ASP A 34 -8.87 -7.06 -5.37
N ALA A 35 -8.15 -6.32 -4.53
CA ALA A 35 -8.17 -4.86 -4.56
C ALA A 35 -7.57 -4.28 -5.86
N LYS A 36 -6.88 -5.08 -6.69
CA LYS A 36 -6.46 -4.67 -8.03
C LYS A 36 -7.65 -4.36 -8.94
N GLN A 37 -8.81 -5.02 -8.71
CA GLN A 37 -10.04 -4.69 -9.45
C GLN A 37 -10.51 -3.24 -9.19
N THR A 38 -10.15 -2.67 -8.06
CA THR A 38 -10.36 -1.24 -7.77
C THR A 38 -9.16 -0.41 -8.26
N ALA A 39 -7.93 -0.77 -7.89
CA ALA A 39 -6.74 0.02 -8.22
C ALA A 39 -6.46 0.16 -9.72
N CYS A 40 -6.91 -0.80 -10.54
CA CYS A 40 -6.71 -0.80 -11.99
C CYS A 40 -7.91 -0.23 -12.77
N ARG A 41 -8.95 0.29 -12.08
CA ARG A 41 -10.05 1.05 -12.72
C ARG A 41 -9.80 2.54 -12.60
N ALA A 42 -10.21 3.31 -13.60
CA ALA A 42 -9.97 4.76 -13.63
C ALA A 42 -10.64 5.48 -12.44
N GLU A 43 -11.89 5.18 -12.17
CA GLU A 43 -12.63 5.72 -11.03
C GLU A 43 -12.11 5.20 -9.68
N GLY A 44 -11.73 3.93 -9.63
CA GLY A 44 -11.24 3.29 -8.42
C GLY A 44 -9.90 3.84 -7.97
N ILE A 45 -8.95 4.06 -8.90
CA ILE A 45 -7.64 4.62 -8.54
C ILE A 45 -7.74 6.07 -8.08
N LEU A 46 -8.71 6.85 -8.57
CA LEU A 46 -8.95 8.20 -8.07
C LEU A 46 -9.38 8.18 -6.61
N LEU A 47 -10.32 7.29 -6.23
CA LEU A 47 -10.76 7.13 -4.83
C LEU A 47 -9.62 6.66 -3.92
N VAL A 48 -8.82 5.70 -4.39
CA VAL A 48 -7.63 5.23 -3.67
C VAL A 48 -6.63 6.37 -3.47
N ALA A 49 -6.36 7.15 -4.52
CA ALA A 49 -5.41 8.25 -4.44
C ALA A 49 -5.90 9.38 -3.52
N ASP A 50 -7.19 9.70 -3.53
CA ASP A 50 -7.78 10.70 -2.62
C ASP A 50 -7.57 10.30 -1.16
N ALA A 51 -7.91 9.06 -0.82
CA ALA A 51 -7.73 8.54 0.53
C ALA A 51 -6.26 8.47 0.93
N ALA A 52 -5.38 7.98 0.03
CA ALA A 52 -3.96 7.84 0.30
C ALA A 52 -3.26 9.19 0.47
N LEU A 53 -3.56 10.18 -0.36
CA LEU A 53 -2.96 11.52 -0.25
C LEU A 53 -3.39 12.22 1.03
N ALA A 54 -4.64 12.05 1.49
CA ALA A 54 -5.09 12.57 2.77
C ALA A 54 -4.30 11.97 3.96
N GLU A 55 -4.03 10.66 3.94
CA GLU A 55 -3.19 10.00 4.97
C GLU A 55 -1.73 10.46 4.90
N ILE A 56 -1.17 10.64 3.68
CA ILE A 56 0.19 11.14 3.49
C ILE A 56 0.30 12.58 4.00
N ASP A 57 -0.69 13.44 3.75
CA ASP A 57 -0.71 14.81 4.25
C ASP A 57 -0.79 14.85 5.78
N ALA A 58 -1.57 13.94 6.39
CA ALA A 58 -1.65 13.81 7.83
C ALA A 58 -0.31 13.33 8.45
N LEU A 59 0.38 12.39 7.79
CA LEU A 59 1.71 11.93 8.21
C LEU A 59 2.76 13.04 8.12
N ASP A 60 2.73 13.83 7.06
CA ASP A 60 3.63 14.98 6.89
C ASP A 60 3.37 16.05 7.95
N ALA A 61 2.10 16.36 8.24
CA ALA A 61 1.73 17.33 9.26
C ALA A 61 2.11 16.90 10.68
N ALA A 62 2.11 15.58 10.97
CA ALA A 62 2.50 15.03 12.26
C ALA A 62 4.02 14.93 12.45
N ALA A 63 4.81 15.05 11.39
CA ALA A 63 6.26 14.87 11.42
C ALA A 63 6.98 16.21 11.59
N GLU A 64 6.94 16.78 12.81
CA GLU A 64 7.62 18.04 13.13
C GLU A 64 9.11 18.01 12.78
N GLY A 65 9.55 18.95 11.94
CA GLY A 65 10.95 19.12 11.55
C GLY A 65 11.50 18.07 10.57
N ALA A 66 10.75 17.03 10.23
CA ALA A 66 11.11 16.12 9.16
C ALA A 66 10.60 16.64 7.82
N GLY A 67 11.35 16.44 6.74
CA GLY A 67 10.90 16.81 5.39
C GLY A 67 9.66 16.03 4.95
N PRO A 68 9.02 16.42 3.84
CA PRO A 68 7.82 15.75 3.34
C PRO A 68 8.11 14.33 2.86
N ILE A 69 7.07 13.52 2.77
CA ILE A 69 7.10 12.23 2.08
C ILE A 69 7.27 12.49 0.59
N THR A 70 8.32 11.92 -0.01
CA THR A 70 8.77 12.22 -1.38
C THR A 70 8.62 11.05 -2.34
N ALA A 71 8.36 9.84 -1.85
CA ALA A 71 8.17 8.67 -2.70
C ALA A 71 7.16 7.68 -2.10
N ILE A 72 6.56 6.88 -3.00
CA ILE A 72 5.63 5.79 -2.68
C ILE A 72 5.96 4.57 -3.51
N GLY A 73 5.91 3.39 -2.93
CA GLY A 73 6.19 2.14 -3.63
C GLY A 73 5.99 0.92 -2.75
N GLY A 74 6.41 -0.24 -3.23
CA GLY A 74 6.29 -1.48 -2.48
C GLY A 74 6.77 -2.68 -3.27
N LEU A 75 6.38 -3.89 -2.84
CA LEU A 75 6.80 -5.12 -3.52
C LEU A 75 5.95 -5.38 -4.77
N THR A 76 6.63 -5.72 -5.88
CA THR A 76 5.93 -6.15 -7.11
C THR A 76 5.14 -7.44 -6.87
N ALA A 77 3.95 -7.60 -7.48
CA ALA A 77 3.16 -6.74 -8.35
C ALA A 77 1.96 -6.09 -7.63
N GLY A 78 1.79 -6.32 -6.31
CA GLY A 78 0.65 -5.79 -5.56
C GLY A 78 0.69 -4.28 -5.43
N ALA A 79 1.86 -3.74 -5.09
CA ALA A 79 2.06 -2.33 -4.91
C ALA A 79 2.06 -1.50 -6.21
N ASP A 80 2.43 -2.08 -7.34
CA ASP A 80 2.71 -1.34 -8.57
C ASP A 80 1.56 -0.46 -9.04
N PRO A 81 0.34 -0.98 -9.30
CA PRO A 81 -0.77 -0.15 -9.77
C PRO A 81 -1.16 0.92 -8.76
N VAL A 82 -1.03 0.61 -7.47
CA VAL A 82 -1.37 1.53 -6.37
C VAL A 82 -0.39 2.69 -6.32
N ALA A 83 0.92 2.40 -6.25
CA ALA A 83 1.97 3.41 -6.16
C ALA A 83 2.00 4.32 -7.38
N PHE A 84 1.95 3.75 -8.59
CA PHE A 84 2.00 4.51 -9.83
C PHE A 84 0.74 5.35 -10.01
N GLY A 85 -0.42 4.81 -9.67
CA GLY A 85 -1.68 5.53 -9.74
C GLY A 85 -1.72 6.71 -8.77
N ILE A 86 -1.36 6.51 -7.50
CA ILE A 86 -1.31 7.58 -6.49
C ILE A 86 -0.31 8.67 -6.92
N ALA A 87 0.90 8.31 -7.38
CA ALA A 87 1.90 9.28 -7.82
C ALA A 87 1.43 10.09 -9.05
N ALA A 88 0.75 9.45 -10.01
CA ALA A 88 0.19 10.13 -11.18
C ALA A 88 -0.91 11.13 -10.77
N VAL A 89 -1.83 10.74 -9.89
CA VAL A 89 -2.89 11.63 -9.39
C VAL A 89 -2.28 12.77 -8.56
N ALA A 90 -1.29 12.49 -7.71
CA ALA A 90 -0.56 13.52 -6.95
C ALA A 90 0.03 14.60 -7.87
N ALA A 91 0.65 14.19 -8.98
CA ALA A 91 1.22 15.11 -9.96
C ALA A 91 0.18 16.05 -10.58
N THR A 92 -1.04 15.58 -10.87
CA THR A 92 -2.13 16.44 -11.38
C THR A 92 -2.60 17.49 -10.36
N ARG A 93 -2.24 17.33 -9.09
CA ARG A 93 -2.55 18.23 -7.97
C ARG A 93 -1.36 19.08 -7.53
N GLY A 94 -0.29 19.08 -8.31
CA GLY A 94 0.93 19.84 -8.01
C GLY A 94 1.79 19.24 -6.89
N ARG A 95 1.50 18.00 -6.44
CA ARG A 95 2.32 17.29 -5.44
C ARG A 95 3.32 16.39 -6.16
N HIS A 96 4.62 16.62 -5.92
CA HIS A 96 5.69 15.80 -6.48
C HIS A 96 5.93 14.58 -5.60
N LEU A 97 5.32 13.45 -5.96
CA LEU A 97 5.50 12.15 -5.31
C LEU A 97 6.08 11.17 -6.34
N ARG A 98 7.30 10.71 -6.12
CA ARG A 98 7.94 9.71 -6.99
C ARG A 98 7.40 8.32 -6.68
N SER A 99 7.44 7.41 -7.66
CA SER A 99 7.05 6.02 -7.45
C SER A 99 8.18 5.05 -7.77
N PHE A 100 8.17 3.92 -7.05
CA PHE A 100 9.15 2.85 -7.22
C PHE A 100 8.52 1.48 -6.96
N SER A 101 9.23 0.43 -7.41
CA SER A 101 8.92 -0.97 -7.11
C SER A 101 10.13 -1.68 -6.55
N ILE A 102 9.91 -2.57 -5.59
CA ILE A 102 10.91 -3.54 -5.12
C ILE A 102 10.57 -4.90 -5.73
N ARG A 103 11.47 -5.42 -6.55
CA ARG A 103 11.32 -6.76 -7.13
C ARG A 103 11.53 -7.83 -6.08
N LYS A 104 10.85 -8.97 -6.22
CA LYS A 104 11.05 -10.14 -5.34
C LYS A 104 12.45 -10.72 -5.49
N GLU A 105 12.96 -10.73 -6.71
CA GLU A 105 14.29 -11.25 -7.04
C GLU A 105 15.16 -10.14 -7.66
N SER A 106 16.48 -10.23 -7.45
CA SER A 106 17.43 -9.35 -8.10
C SER A 106 17.47 -9.61 -9.60
N LYS A 107 17.67 -8.56 -10.38
CA LYS A 107 17.90 -8.68 -11.81
C LYS A 107 19.41 -8.80 -12.07
N ASP A 108 19.79 -9.81 -12.82
CA ASP A 108 21.20 -10.11 -13.13
C ASP A 108 21.73 -9.32 -14.34
N HIS A 109 20.82 -8.70 -15.14
CA HIS A 109 21.16 -7.98 -16.36
C HIS A 109 20.61 -6.54 -16.34
N GLY A 110 21.35 -5.60 -16.93
CA GLY A 110 21.05 -4.18 -16.96
C GLY A 110 21.33 -3.49 -15.62
N VAL A 111 20.41 -2.67 -15.11
CA VAL A 111 20.53 -2.11 -13.77
C VAL A 111 20.27 -3.22 -12.76
N GLN A 112 21.35 -3.66 -12.11
CA GLN A 112 21.32 -4.76 -11.13
C GLN A 112 20.54 -4.35 -9.87
N GLY A 113 20.03 -5.36 -9.15
CA GLY A 113 19.34 -5.19 -7.88
C GLY A 113 17.81 -5.28 -7.97
N ARG A 114 17.19 -5.02 -6.83
CA ARG A 114 15.74 -5.19 -6.65
C ARG A 114 14.94 -3.92 -6.93
N LEU A 115 15.57 -2.74 -6.94
CA LEU A 115 14.91 -1.46 -7.16
C LEU A 115 14.55 -1.26 -8.65
N ALA A 116 13.34 -0.80 -8.90
CA ALA A 116 12.89 -0.22 -10.16
C ALA A 116 12.13 1.08 -9.88
N GLY A 117 12.37 2.13 -10.68
CA GLY A 117 11.72 3.42 -10.50
C GLY A 117 12.59 4.44 -9.78
N ALA A 118 11.97 5.45 -9.17
CA ALA A 118 12.61 6.70 -8.77
C ALA A 118 12.69 6.85 -7.23
N LEU A 119 13.43 5.97 -6.57
CA LEU A 119 13.77 6.08 -5.15
C LEU A 119 15.19 6.62 -5.01
N LEU A 120 15.40 7.56 -4.10
CA LEU A 120 16.70 8.16 -3.79
C LEU A 120 17.07 7.93 -2.32
N PRO A 121 18.38 7.80 -2.00
CA PRO A 121 18.83 7.84 -0.61
C PRO A 121 18.36 9.12 0.09
N GLY A 122 17.92 9.02 1.33
CA GLY A 122 17.37 10.11 2.12
C GLY A 122 15.89 10.41 1.87
N ASP A 123 15.22 9.71 0.93
CA ASP A 123 13.78 9.85 0.75
C ASP A 123 13.02 9.36 2.00
N ARG A 124 12.00 10.10 2.38
CA ARG A 124 10.94 9.62 3.27
C ARG A 124 9.83 9.00 2.41
N VAL A 125 9.48 7.75 2.67
CA VAL A 125 8.62 7.00 1.77
C VAL A 125 7.45 6.31 2.46
N VAL A 126 6.36 6.17 1.71
CA VAL A 126 5.24 5.31 2.06
C VAL A 126 5.38 3.99 1.31
N ILE A 127 5.28 2.89 2.05
CA ILE A 127 5.17 1.55 1.47
C ILE A 127 3.68 1.24 1.27
N THR A 128 3.29 0.91 0.04
CA THR A 128 1.91 0.55 -0.27
C THR A 128 1.77 -0.91 -0.69
N GLU A 129 0.53 -1.40 -0.70
CA GLU A 129 0.15 -2.73 -1.16
C GLU A 129 -1.34 -2.71 -1.55
N ASP A 130 -1.79 -3.62 -2.40
CA ASP A 130 -3.21 -3.74 -2.70
C ASP A 130 -4.00 -4.32 -1.50
N THR A 131 -3.57 -5.44 -0.96
CA THR A 131 -4.22 -6.12 0.16
C THR A 131 -3.18 -6.72 1.10
N VAL A 132 -3.33 -6.48 2.38
CA VAL A 132 -2.44 -7.00 3.42
C VAL A 132 -3.19 -7.97 4.33
N THR A 133 -2.55 -9.12 4.63
CA THR A 133 -3.01 -10.05 5.66
C THR A 133 -2.01 -10.09 6.81
N ARG A 134 -0.80 -10.60 6.57
CA ARG A 134 0.26 -10.72 7.58
C ARG A 134 1.30 -9.59 7.52
N GLY A 135 1.33 -8.82 6.45
CA GLY A 135 2.30 -7.76 6.26
C GLY A 135 3.65 -8.20 5.71
N THR A 136 3.85 -9.47 5.36
CA THR A 136 5.15 -9.98 4.90
C THR A 136 5.70 -9.17 3.71
N SER A 137 4.89 -8.94 2.68
CA SER A 137 5.31 -8.19 1.48
C SER A 137 5.67 -6.72 1.78
N PRO A 138 4.81 -5.92 2.44
CA PRO A 138 5.16 -4.52 2.69
C PRO A 138 6.32 -4.37 3.69
N LEU A 139 6.47 -5.26 4.67
CA LEU A 139 7.59 -5.20 5.61
C LEU A 139 8.91 -5.62 4.95
N GLU A 140 8.89 -6.58 4.02
CA GLU A 140 10.03 -6.91 3.16
C GLU A 140 10.43 -5.71 2.29
N ALA A 141 9.46 -5.02 1.68
CA ALA A 141 9.72 -3.81 0.91
C ALA A 141 10.32 -2.70 1.78
N ALA A 142 9.82 -2.50 2.99
CA ALA A 142 10.34 -1.52 3.94
C ALA A 142 11.81 -1.83 4.33
N ALA A 143 12.15 -3.09 4.58
CA ALA A 143 13.53 -3.50 4.86
C ALA A 143 14.46 -3.22 3.65
N ALA A 144 13.99 -3.53 2.44
CA ALA A 144 14.75 -3.25 1.21
C ALA A 144 14.96 -1.74 1.00
N VAL A 145 13.96 -0.92 1.25
CA VAL A 145 14.02 0.55 1.18
C VAL A 145 15.06 1.10 2.16
N ARG A 146 15.08 0.61 3.40
CA ARG A 146 16.12 0.99 4.38
C ARG A 146 17.52 0.62 3.91
N ALA A 147 17.69 -0.56 3.33
CA ALA A 147 18.98 -0.98 2.79
C ALA A 147 19.45 -0.10 1.61
N LEU A 148 18.55 0.60 0.94
CA LEU A 148 18.83 1.57 -0.11
C LEU A 148 19.06 2.99 0.42
N GLY A 149 19.05 3.19 1.74
CA GLY A 149 19.30 4.48 2.39
C GLY A 149 18.10 5.42 2.42
N ALA A 150 16.89 4.93 2.17
CA ALA A 150 15.64 5.68 2.31
C ALA A 150 14.89 5.30 3.60
N GLU A 151 14.00 6.15 4.08
CA GLU A 151 13.27 5.99 5.32
C GLU A 151 11.80 5.59 5.07
N PRO A 152 11.39 4.32 5.30
CA PRO A 152 9.98 3.95 5.28
C PRO A 152 9.29 4.48 6.54
N VAL A 153 8.33 5.39 6.37
CA VAL A 153 7.62 6.06 7.47
C VAL A 153 6.26 5.44 7.75
N ALA A 154 5.61 4.87 6.73
CA ALA A 154 4.32 4.20 6.90
C ALA A 154 4.15 3.04 5.92
N VAL A 155 3.33 2.07 6.33
CA VAL A 155 2.70 1.06 5.46
C VAL A 155 1.24 1.46 5.26
N LEU A 156 0.84 1.68 4.00
CA LEU A 156 -0.44 2.22 3.60
C LEU A 156 -1.06 1.31 2.51
N PRO A 157 -1.68 0.18 2.88
CA PRO A 157 -2.38 -0.70 1.95
C PRO A 157 -3.78 -0.16 1.63
N ILE A 158 -4.34 -0.56 0.48
CA ILE A 158 -5.75 -0.28 0.19
C ILE A 158 -6.63 -1.01 1.22
N VAL A 159 -6.42 -2.33 1.39
CA VAL A 159 -7.23 -3.13 2.32
C VAL A 159 -6.35 -3.86 3.33
N ASP A 160 -6.61 -3.64 4.62
CA ASP A 160 -6.15 -4.55 5.68
C ASP A 160 -7.19 -5.66 5.89
N ARG A 161 -6.83 -6.85 5.41
CA ARG A 161 -7.66 -8.05 5.54
C ARG A 161 -7.34 -8.85 6.80
N GLY A 162 -6.15 -8.72 7.34
CA GLY A 162 -5.62 -9.61 8.37
C GLY A 162 -5.66 -9.08 9.79
N GLY A 163 -5.59 -7.77 9.97
CA GLY A 163 -5.51 -7.12 11.29
C GLY A 163 -4.18 -7.35 12.04
N THR A 164 -3.15 -7.90 11.40
CA THR A 164 -1.90 -8.30 12.07
C THR A 164 -0.65 -7.58 11.57
N CYS A 165 -0.76 -6.81 10.49
CA CYS A 165 0.38 -6.05 9.96
C CYS A 165 0.79 -4.88 10.87
N GLY A 166 -0.17 -4.25 11.55
CA GLY A 166 0.07 -3.08 12.39
C GLY A 166 1.11 -3.31 13.49
N PRO A 167 0.96 -4.33 14.35
CA PRO A 167 1.97 -4.66 15.36
C PRO A 167 3.36 -4.90 14.77
N ALA A 168 3.46 -5.66 13.69
CA ALA A 168 4.74 -5.95 13.05
C ALA A 168 5.39 -4.70 12.41
N ALA A 169 4.60 -3.78 11.85
CA ALA A 169 5.08 -2.49 11.37
C ALA A 169 5.60 -1.62 12.53
N ALA A 170 4.88 -1.62 13.67
CA ALA A 170 5.28 -0.88 14.86
C ALA A 170 6.61 -1.37 15.44
N GLU A 171 6.89 -2.67 15.43
CA GLU A 171 8.19 -3.24 15.82
C GLU A 171 9.34 -2.70 14.94
N MET A 172 9.05 -2.37 13.69
CA MET A 172 10.00 -1.71 12.79
C MET A 172 10.03 -0.18 12.94
N GLY A 173 9.24 0.42 13.83
CA GLY A 173 9.10 1.86 13.96
C GLY A 173 8.38 2.52 12.77
N ILE A 174 7.49 1.78 12.09
CA ILE A 174 6.76 2.23 10.89
C ILE A 174 5.28 2.34 11.25
N ALA A 175 4.64 3.46 10.88
CA ALA A 175 3.20 3.62 11.06
C ALA A 175 2.41 2.66 10.15
N PHE A 176 1.26 2.18 10.61
CA PHE A 176 0.34 1.39 9.78
C PHE A 176 -0.95 2.17 9.57
N ARG A 177 -1.26 2.47 8.31
CA ARG A 177 -2.36 3.34 7.87
C ARG A 177 -3.16 2.69 6.73
N PRO A 178 -3.94 1.62 6.98
CA PRO A 178 -4.77 1.03 5.93
C PRO A 178 -5.88 2.01 5.53
N LEU A 179 -6.15 2.14 4.23
CA LEU A 179 -7.25 2.98 3.75
C LEU A 179 -8.61 2.42 4.16
N VAL A 180 -8.74 1.10 4.09
CA VAL A 180 -9.95 0.35 4.47
C VAL A 180 -9.54 -0.92 5.20
N THR A 181 -10.31 -1.32 6.20
CA THR A 181 -10.11 -2.58 6.93
C THR A 181 -11.17 -3.61 6.53
N ALA A 182 -10.95 -4.89 6.84
CA ALA A 182 -11.97 -5.94 6.68
C ALA A 182 -13.27 -5.58 7.40
N LEU A 183 -13.16 -4.99 8.61
CA LEU A 183 -14.33 -4.60 9.42
C LEU A 183 -15.15 -3.49 8.74
N ASP A 184 -14.51 -2.55 8.06
CA ASP A 184 -15.19 -1.51 7.29
C ASP A 184 -16.00 -2.08 6.12
N LEU A 185 -15.55 -3.20 5.56
CA LEU A 185 -16.22 -3.93 4.49
C LEU A 185 -17.30 -4.89 5.01
N GLY A 186 -17.49 -5.00 6.33
CA GLY A 186 -18.46 -5.90 6.96
C GLY A 186 -17.99 -7.35 7.11
N PHE A 187 -16.68 -7.59 7.02
CA PHE A 187 -16.09 -8.93 7.14
C PHE A 187 -15.15 -9.04 8.35
N PRO A 188 -15.01 -10.22 8.95
CA PRO A 188 -14.02 -10.43 9.99
C PRO A 188 -12.60 -10.38 9.43
N TYR A 189 -11.64 -10.04 10.29
CA TYR A 189 -10.23 -10.21 9.95
C TYR A 189 -9.88 -11.68 9.73
N GLU A 190 -8.99 -11.94 8.77
CA GLU A 190 -8.49 -13.26 8.44
C GLU A 190 -7.01 -13.44 8.82
N GLY A 191 -6.58 -12.76 9.85
CA GLY A 191 -5.29 -12.96 10.48
C GLY A 191 -5.08 -14.40 10.99
N PRO A 192 -3.85 -14.77 11.36
CA PRO A 192 -3.56 -16.10 11.90
C PRO A 192 -4.35 -16.41 13.15
#